data_7899a9a4853cca7126612cedf28d6380
#
_entry.id   7899a9a4853cca7126612cedf28d6380
#
_cell.length_a   1.000
_cell.length_b   1.000
_cell.length_c   1.000
_cell.angle_alpha   90.00
_cell.angle_beta   90.00
_cell.angle_gamma   90.00
#
_symmetry.space_group_name_H-M   'P 1'
#
loop_
_entity.id
_entity.type
_entity.pdbx_description
1 polymer ?
#
loop_
_entity_poly.entity_id
_entity_poly.type
_entity_poly.pdbx_seq_one_letter_code
_entity_poly.pdbx_strand_id
1 'polypeptide(L)'
;MIELRDVQKYFKKPIRGKGVWGMFKTLFSRKHTIVKAVDGVSFTVNDGESVGYIGANGAGKSTTIKMMSGILTPTSGEILIDGRHPYKSKERNAVLKTIGVVFGQKTQLWYDLPLTETYELLKHIYEIPDDDYKRRLGELIELLDMKPFIDAPVRTLSLGQRMRADLAAAMLHNPKTLFLDEPTIGLDVLVKRKLVEAINTLKTEYNTTLILTTHAMSDIELLCNRVIVLDAGKILFDGSLADVKHMFGDKRDITVQTRAAIDCDGVKTKFGDAVSRIAVEDDGLKTTFTIDAERLHTGELLNYLFACTTVEDVNIAETGIEQVVEKIYADSKDGATDDGEENGGGAA
;
A
#
# COMPACT_ATOMS: atom_id res chain seq x y z
N MET A 1 19.88 0.37 -1.89
CA MET A 1 19.41 -0.79 -1.09
C MET A 1 18.87 -0.31 0.26
N ILE A 2 17.75 -0.87 0.72
CA ILE A 2 17.13 -0.55 2.03
C ILE A 2 17.15 -1.82 2.88
N GLU A 3 17.58 -1.71 4.13
CA GLU A 3 17.62 -2.83 5.08
C GLU A 3 16.97 -2.43 6.41
N LEU A 4 16.04 -3.25 6.88
CA LEU A 4 15.46 -3.19 8.22
C LEU A 4 15.83 -4.46 8.98
N ARG A 5 16.34 -4.31 10.21
CA ARG A 5 16.77 -5.44 11.06
C ARG A 5 16.15 -5.29 12.44
N ASP A 6 15.20 -6.16 12.75
CA ASP A 6 14.46 -6.20 14.03
C ASP A 6 13.95 -4.82 14.49
N VAL A 7 13.36 -4.07 13.56
CA VAL A 7 12.94 -2.70 13.80
C VAL A 7 11.69 -2.67 14.67
N GLN A 8 11.77 -1.91 15.77
CA GLN A 8 10.66 -1.73 16.69
C GLN A 8 10.38 -0.25 16.91
N LYS A 9 9.10 0.10 17.01
CA LYS A 9 8.66 1.44 17.38
C LYS A 9 7.51 1.42 18.33
N TYR A 10 7.74 1.91 19.53
CA TYR A 10 6.76 1.98 20.61
C TYR A 10 6.44 3.43 20.93
N PHE A 11 5.16 3.70 21.16
CA PHE A 11 4.67 5.00 21.64
C PHE A 11 4.08 4.87 23.03
N LYS A 12 4.46 5.78 23.92
CA LYS A 12 3.86 5.89 25.26
C LYS A 12 2.61 6.75 25.18
N LYS A 13 1.42 6.16 25.36
CA LYS A 13 0.15 6.85 25.39
C LYS A 13 -0.29 7.04 26.84
N PRO A 14 -0.47 8.29 27.33
CA PRO A 14 -0.92 8.50 28.70
C PRO A 14 -2.36 7.97 28.87
N ILE A 15 -2.62 7.28 29.97
CA ILE A 15 -3.96 6.78 30.31
C ILE A 15 -4.77 7.98 30.77
N ARG A 16 -5.75 8.43 29.96
CA ARG A 16 -6.63 9.52 30.32
C ARG A 16 -7.73 9.06 31.28
N GLY A 17 -7.81 9.68 32.46
CA GLY A 17 -8.95 9.48 33.36
C GLY A 17 -10.24 10.10 32.81
N LYS A 18 -11.39 9.48 33.09
CA LYS A 18 -12.70 10.04 32.69
C LYS A 18 -13.06 11.23 33.56
N GLY A 19 -13.60 12.32 32.95
CA GLY A 19 -14.08 13.52 33.63
C GLY A 19 -12.99 14.56 33.93
N VAL A 20 -13.43 15.79 34.32
CA VAL A 20 -12.56 16.96 34.56
C VAL A 20 -11.49 16.66 35.62
N TRP A 21 -11.85 15.97 36.72
CA TRP A 21 -10.94 15.53 37.76
C TRP A 21 -9.94 14.46 37.25
N GLY A 22 -10.36 13.62 36.31
CA GLY A 22 -9.50 12.66 35.64
C GLY A 22 -8.44 13.33 34.77
N MET A 23 -8.76 14.46 34.11
CA MET A 23 -7.81 15.25 33.33
C MET A 23 -6.70 15.85 34.20
N PHE A 24 -7.04 16.43 35.37
CA PHE A 24 -6.06 16.96 36.32
C PHE A 24 -5.16 15.84 36.87
N LYS A 25 -5.73 14.67 37.19
CA LYS A 25 -4.95 13.52 37.68
C LYS A 25 -4.03 12.94 36.59
N THR A 26 -4.40 13.07 35.32
CA THR A 26 -3.57 12.61 34.18
C THR A 26 -2.30 13.46 34.01
N LEU A 27 -2.34 14.75 34.31
CA LEU A 27 -1.18 15.66 34.26
C LEU A 27 -0.05 15.23 35.22
N PHE A 28 -0.40 14.59 36.34
CA PHE A 28 0.56 14.11 37.36
C PHE A 28 0.74 12.59 37.33
N SER A 29 -0.03 11.86 36.52
CA SER A 29 0.05 10.39 36.44
C SER A 29 1.16 9.94 35.49
N ARG A 30 2.10 9.13 35.97
CA ARG A 30 3.13 8.47 35.16
C ARG A 30 2.65 7.17 34.51
N LYS A 31 1.35 6.84 34.60
CA LYS A 31 0.82 5.61 33.99
C LYS A 31 0.64 5.79 32.50
N HIS A 32 1.34 4.98 31.71
CA HIS A 32 1.29 4.98 30.26
C HIS A 32 0.95 3.59 29.75
N THR A 33 0.16 3.52 28.67
CA THR A 33 0.02 2.32 27.86
C THR A 33 1.06 2.37 26.75
N ILE A 34 1.78 1.27 26.53
CA ILE A 34 2.71 1.14 25.41
C ILE A 34 1.91 0.67 24.20
N VAL A 35 1.97 1.45 23.12
CA VAL A 35 1.42 1.07 21.82
C VAL A 35 2.59 0.65 20.94
N LYS A 36 2.65 -0.61 20.56
CA LYS A 36 3.63 -1.17 19.66
C LYS A 36 3.15 -0.90 18.23
N ALA A 37 3.67 0.15 17.61
CA ALA A 37 3.30 0.52 16.24
C ALA A 37 4.07 -0.30 15.19
N VAL A 38 5.29 -0.71 15.51
CA VAL A 38 6.13 -1.64 14.73
C VAL A 38 6.82 -2.55 15.74
N ASP A 39 6.80 -3.86 15.52
CA ASP A 39 7.22 -4.87 16.51
C ASP A 39 8.03 -5.99 15.82
N GLY A 40 9.33 -5.74 15.60
CA GLY A 40 10.27 -6.74 15.07
C GLY A 40 10.25 -6.88 13.55
N VAL A 41 10.05 -5.77 12.82
CA VAL A 41 10.02 -5.78 11.35
C VAL A 41 11.44 -5.91 10.77
N SER A 42 11.64 -6.91 9.90
CA SER A 42 12.90 -7.16 9.19
C SER A 42 12.62 -7.47 7.72
N PHE A 43 13.21 -6.72 6.80
CA PHE A 43 13.20 -7.00 5.36
C PHE A 43 14.30 -6.22 4.66
N THR A 44 14.60 -6.63 3.42
CA THR A 44 15.54 -5.93 2.54
C THR A 44 14.86 -5.60 1.22
N VAL A 45 15.09 -4.39 0.68
CA VAL A 45 14.67 -3.98 -0.66
C VAL A 45 15.90 -3.65 -1.48
N ASN A 46 16.03 -4.32 -2.63
CA ASN A 46 17.16 -4.13 -3.54
C ASN A 46 16.97 -2.87 -4.40
N ASP A 47 18.06 -2.38 -4.99
CA ASP A 47 18.00 -1.24 -5.89
C ASP A 47 17.15 -1.55 -7.12
N GLY A 48 16.28 -0.61 -7.52
CA GLY A 48 15.33 -0.75 -8.61
C GLY A 48 14.10 -1.63 -8.31
N GLU A 49 14.04 -2.25 -7.11
CA GLU A 49 12.89 -3.06 -6.71
C GLU A 49 11.68 -2.17 -6.38
N SER A 50 10.47 -2.68 -6.65
CA SER A 50 9.21 -1.99 -6.33
C SER A 50 8.38 -2.84 -5.39
N VAL A 51 8.17 -2.34 -4.19
CA VAL A 51 7.52 -3.06 -3.09
C VAL A 51 6.23 -2.37 -2.68
N GLY A 52 5.13 -3.13 -2.71
CA GLY A 52 3.88 -2.76 -2.08
C GLY A 52 3.93 -3.08 -0.58
N TYR A 53 3.85 -2.06 0.26
CA TYR A 53 3.87 -2.19 1.72
C TYR A 53 2.47 -1.98 2.24
N ILE A 54 1.70 -3.05 2.39
CA ILE A 54 0.25 -3.04 2.61
C ILE A 54 -0.11 -3.53 4.02
N GLY A 55 -1.33 -3.19 4.45
CA GLY A 55 -1.77 -3.54 5.80
C GLY A 55 -3.03 -2.78 6.19
N ALA A 56 -3.72 -3.26 7.21
CA ALA A 56 -4.88 -2.57 7.78
C ALA A 56 -4.51 -1.18 8.35
N ASN A 57 -5.52 -0.34 8.60
CA ASN A 57 -5.31 0.93 9.28
C ASN A 57 -4.74 0.67 10.68
N GLY A 58 -3.60 1.33 10.97
CA GLY A 58 -2.89 1.12 12.25
C GLY A 58 -1.89 -0.03 12.24
N ALA A 59 -1.72 -0.78 11.14
CA ALA A 59 -0.76 -1.88 11.01
C ALA A 59 0.72 -1.45 11.13
N GLY A 60 1.03 -0.14 11.07
CA GLY A 60 2.38 0.38 11.21
C GLY A 60 3.00 0.96 9.94
N LYS A 61 2.33 0.89 8.77
CA LYS A 61 2.85 1.32 7.46
C LYS A 61 3.50 2.71 7.47
N SER A 62 2.71 3.76 7.71
CA SER A 62 3.22 5.14 7.73
C SER A 62 4.25 5.38 8.83
N THR A 63 4.22 4.60 9.94
CA THR A 63 5.25 4.68 10.97
C THR A 63 6.58 4.15 10.46
N THR A 64 6.57 3.04 9.73
CA THR A 64 7.77 2.47 9.11
C THR A 64 8.34 3.41 8.04
N ILE A 65 7.50 3.97 7.15
CA ILE A 65 7.95 4.97 6.17
C ILE A 65 8.58 6.19 6.85
N LYS A 66 7.98 6.71 7.93
CA LYS A 66 8.56 7.83 8.70
C LYS A 66 9.89 7.48 9.36
N MET A 67 10.13 6.23 9.72
CA MET A 67 11.43 5.80 10.21
C MET A 67 12.45 5.69 9.07
N MET A 68 12.09 5.08 7.95
CA MET A 68 12.95 5.00 6.75
C MET A 68 13.30 6.39 6.20
N SER A 69 12.35 7.33 6.22
CA SER A 69 12.61 8.73 5.81
C SER A 69 13.30 9.59 6.84
N GLY A 70 13.71 9.03 7.99
CA GLY A 70 14.42 9.76 9.04
C GLY A 70 13.59 10.78 9.81
N ILE A 71 12.26 10.75 9.67
CA ILE A 71 11.34 11.60 10.46
C ILE A 71 11.18 11.05 11.88
N LEU A 72 11.20 9.72 12.01
CA LEU A 72 11.14 9.03 13.31
C LEU A 72 12.40 8.19 13.52
N THR A 73 12.84 8.13 14.77
CA THR A 73 13.90 7.19 15.20
C THR A 73 13.25 5.89 15.69
N PRO A 74 13.73 4.71 15.32
CA PRO A 74 13.26 3.45 15.89
C PRO A 74 13.52 3.41 17.41
N THR A 75 12.73 2.62 18.13
CA THR A 75 12.94 2.36 19.57
C THR A 75 14.08 1.37 19.77
N SER A 76 14.15 0.35 18.91
CA SER A 76 15.22 -0.64 18.81
C SER A 76 15.31 -1.17 17.39
N GLY A 77 16.34 -1.96 17.10
CA GLY A 77 16.65 -2.43 15.75
C GLY A 77 17.37 -1.38 14.92
N GLU A 78 17.58 -1.68 13.64
CA GLU A 78 18.40 -0.88 12.75
C GLU A 78 17.73 -0.70 11.39
N ILE A 79 17.85 0.53 10.83
CA ILE A 79 17.44 0.85 9.46
C ILE A 79 18.64 1.42 8.75
N LEU A 80 18.94 0.88 7.57
CA LEU A 80 19.99 1.34 6.69
C LEU A 80 19.41 1.63 5.30
N ILE A 81 19.81 2.76 4.73
CA ILE A 81 19.58 3.13 3.33
C ILE A 81 20.94 3.39 2.70
N ASP A 82 21.30 2.58 1.71
CA ASP A 82 22.65 2.55 1.13
C ASP A 82 23.77 2.48 2.21
N GLY A 83 23.55 1.60 3.21
CA GLY A 83 24.48 1.38 4.32
C GLY A 83 24.55 2.50 5.35
N ARG A 84 23.64 3.49 5.32
CA ARG A 84 23.63 4.66 6.22
C ARG A 84 22.32 4.76 6.98
N HIS A 85 22.37 5.29 8.20
CA HIS A 85 21.19 5.45 9.04
C HIS A 85 20.47 6.77 8.73
N PRO A 86 19.17 6.74 8.37
CA PRO A 86 18.41 7.95 8.06
C PRO A 86 18.14 8.85 9.27
N TYR A 87 18.34 8.36 10.49
CA TYR A 87 18.05 9.07 11.73
C TYR A 87 19.31 9.48 12.53
N LYS A 88 20.50 9.03 12.16
CA LYS A 88 21.75 9.46 12.83
C LYS A 88 22.25 10.79 12.24
N SER A 89 22.46 11.81 13.06
CA SER A 89 22.76 13.19 12.62
C SER A 89 23.89 13.29 11.60
N LYS A 90 24.95 12.49 11.72
CA LYS A 90 26.11 12.51 10.82
C LYS A 90 25.82 11.93 9.42
N GLU A 91 24.88 11.02 9.33
CA GLU A 91 24.56 10.26 8.10
C GLU A 91 23.28 10.78 7.43
N ARG A 92 22.38 11.38 8.22
CA ARG A 92 21.03 11.78 7.83
C ARG A 92 21.00 12.62 6.56
N ASN A 93 21.79 13.68 6.47
CA ASN A 93 21.76 14.57 5.30
C ASN A 93 22.17 13.85 4.01
N ALA A 94 23.14 12.94 4.08
CA ALA A 94 23.55 12.13 2.94
C ALA A 94 22.43 11.19 2.49
N VAL A 95 21.68 10.60 3.42
CA VAL A 95 20.51 9.76 3.08
C VAL A 95 19.39 10.61 2.48
N LEU A 96 19.04 11.75 3.09
CA LEU A 96 17.94 12.60 2.62
C LEU A 96 18.13 13.11 1.19
N LYS A 97 19.38 13.29 0.74
CA LYS A 97 19.70 13.65 -0.66
C LYS A 97 19.47 12.48 -1.65
N THR A 98 19.30 11.26 -1.17
CA THR A 98 19.10 10.07 -2.03
C THR A 98 17.66 9.53 -2.01
N ILE A 99 16.78 10.11 -1.20
CA ILE A 99 15.41 9.67 -1.07
C ILE A 99 14.42 10.77 -1.45
N GLY A 100 13.33 10.39 -2.14
CA GLY A 100 12.14 11.20 -2.32
C GLY A 100 11.00 10.64 -1.47
N VAL A 101 10.17 11.50 -0.91
CA VAL A 101 9.04 11.08 -0.07
C VAL A 101 7.79 11.87 -0.44
N VAL A 102 6.67 11.18 -0.65
CA VAL A 102 5.35 11.81 -0.83
C VAL A 102 4.40 11.23 0.22
N PHE A 103 3.78 12.12 1.00
CA PHE A 103 2.74 11.76 1.95
C PHE A 103 1.37 12.22 1.41
N GLY A 104 0.49 11.29 1.04
CA GLY A 104 -0.78 11.62 0.38
C GLY A 104 -1.68 12.59 1.13
N GLN A 105 -1.60 12.61 2.46
CA GLN A 105 -2.40 13.51 3.29
C GLN A 105 -1.71 14.82 3.65
N LYS A 106 -0.42 14.98 3.34
CA LYS A 106 0.39 16.16 3.72
C LYS A 106 1.29 16.54 2.56
N THR A 107 1.16 17.79 2.14
CA THR A 107 2.09 18.35 1.14
C THR A 107 3.39 18.81 1.80
N GLN A 108 4.48 18.67 1.06
CA GLN A 108 5.79 19.24 1.40
C GLN A 108 5.98 20.64 0.75
N LEU A 109 5.03 21.07 -0.08
CA LEU A 109 5.08 22.33 -0.81
C LEU A 109 4.71 23.50 0.10
N TRP A 110 5.29 24.67 -0.16
CA TRP A 110 4.98 25.89 0.59
C TRP A 110 3.63 26.46 0.13
N TYR A 111 2.67 26.49 1.04
CA TYR A 111 1.24 26.71 0.78
C TYR A 111 0.93 28.02 0.04
N ASP A 112 1.65 29.10 0.37
CA ASP A 112 1.41 30.44 -0.20
C ASP A 112 2.32 30.77 -1.39
N LEU A 113 3.30 29.94 -1.71
CA LEU A 113 4.22 30.16 -2.81
C LEU A 113 3.72 29.51 -4.12
N PRO A 114 4.02 30.12 -5.29
CA PRO A 114 3.94 29.44 -6.57
C PRO A 114 4.82 28.17 -6.61
N LEU A 115 4.45 27.21 -7.44
CA LEU A 115 5.25 25.98 -7.57
C LEU A 115 6.66 26.27 -8.08
N THR A 116 6.80 27.19 -9.02
CA THR A 116 8.11 27.61 -9.54
C THR A 116 9.06 28.08 -8.45
N GLU A 117 8.58 28.91 -7.50
CA GLU A 117 9.37 29.37 -6.37
C GLU A 117 9.67 28.25 -5.37
N THR A 118 8.70 27.37 -5.15
CA THR A 118 8.89 26.18 -4.30
C THR A 118 10.00 25.29 -4.87
N TYR A 119 9.98 25.03 -6.17
CA TYR A 119 11.02 24.19 -6.81
C TYR A 119 12.39 24.85 -6.83
N GLU A 120 12.45 26.16 -7.03
CA GLU A 120 13.72 26.92 -6.93
C GLU A 120 14.33 26.82 -5.51
N LEU A 121 13.48 26.87 -4.47
CA LEU A 121 13.89 26.64 -3.09
C LEU A 121 14.43 25.22 -2.88
N LEU A 122 13.75 24.20 -3.42
CA LEU A 122 14.19 22.80 -3.37
C LEU A 122 15.52 22.60 -4.09
N LYS A 123 15.72 23.24 -5.25
CA LYS A 123 17.01 23.25 -5.95
C LYS A 123 18.16 23.65 -5.03
N HIS A 124 17.99 24.74 -4.27
CA HIS A 124 18.99 25.20 -3.33
C HIS A 124 19.18 24.26 -2.13
N ILE A 125 18.08 23.71 -1.58
CA ILE A 125 18.13 22.77 -0.45
C ILE A 125 18.86 21.48 -0.83
N TYR A 126 18.61 20.96 -2.03
CA TYR A 126 19.22 19.73 -2.53
C TYR A 126 20.54 19.97 -3.28
N GLU A 127 20.97 21.25 -3.44
CA GLU A 127 22.20 21.65 -4.14
C GLU A 127 22.22 21.11 -5.59
N ILE A 128 21.08 21.24 -6.32
CA ILE A 128 20.96 20.75 -7.68
C ILE A 128 21.63 21.77 -8.64
N PRO A 129 22.54 21.33 -9.52
CA PRO A 129 23.12 22.20 -10.55
C PRO A 129 22.05 22.80 -11.47
N ASP A 130 22.25 24.03 -11.95
CA ASP A 130 21.28 24.78 -12.74
C ASP A 130 20.80 24.05 -14.01
N ASP A 131 21.72 23.43 -14.72
CA ASP A 131 21.39 22.72 -15.97
C ASP A 131 20.59 21.44 -15.68
N ASP A 132 20.94 20.70 -14.63
CA ASP A 132 20.20 19.52 -14.18
C ASP A 132 18.80 19.89 -13.69
N TYR A 133 18.69 20.99 -12.93
CA TYR A 133 17.41 21.50 -12.46
C TYR A 133 16.47 21.86 -13.62
N LYS A 134 16.96 22.67 -14.59
CA LYS A 134 16.13 23.07 -15.74
C LYS A 134 15.68 21.88 -16.57
N ARG A 135 16.58 20.95 -16.85
CA ARG A 135 16.27 19.74 -17.60
C ARG A 135 15.23 18.90 -16.87
N ARG A 136 15.46 18.57 -15.61
CA ARG A 136 14.56 17.70 -14.83
C ARG A 136 13.21 18.35 -14.56
N LEU A 137 13.19 19.63 -14.20
CA LEU A 137 11.93 20.34 -14.01
C LEU A 137 11.11 20.36 -15.30
N GLY A 138 11.75 20.58 -16.44
CA GLY A 138 11.08 20.50 -17.74
C GLY A 138 10.47 19.12 -18.02
N GLU A 139 11.24 18.05 -17.81
CA GLU A 139 10.77 16.66 -17.95
C GLU A 139 9.58 16.37 -17.03
N LEU A 140 9.65 16.77 -15.76
CA LEU A 140 8.59 16.57 -14.77
C LEU A 140 7.32 17.39 -15.08
N ILE A 141 7.46 18.62 -15.56
CA ILE A 141 6.32 19.46 -15.98
C ILE A 141 5.55 18.78 -17.12
N GLU A 142 6.25 18.24 -18.12
CA GLU A 142 5.63 17.53 -19.25
C GLU A 142 4.98 16.23 -18.78
N LEU A 143 5.72 15.37 -18.08
CA LEU A 143 5.25 14.05 -17.65
C LEU A 143 4.05 14.13 -16.72
N LEU A 144 4.04 15.11 -15.82
CA LEU A 144 2.99 15.29 -14.82
C LEU A 144 1.90 16.28 -15.25
N ASP A 145 1.93 16.75 -16.53
CA ASP A 145 0.94 17.67 -17.10
C ASP A 145 0.72 18.90 -16.19
N MET A 146 1.83 19.57 -15.81
CA MET A 146 1.81 20.66 -14.82
C MET A 146 1.80 22.06 -15.46
N LYS A 147 1.99 22.17 -16.78
CA LYS A 147 2.02 23.48 -17.51
C LYS A 147 0.86 24.42 -17.14
N PRO A 148 -0.39 23.94 -17.00
CA PRO A 148 -1.52 24.82 -16.74
C PRO A 148 -1.52 25.47 -15.35
N PHE A 149 -0.72 24.95 -14.40
CA PHE A 149 -0.76 25.39 -13.00
C PHE A 149 0.61 25.58 -12.35
N ILE A 150 1.71 25.52 -13.12
CA ILE A 150 3.08 25.61 -12.59
C ILE A 150 3.36 26.96 -11.88
N ASP A 151 2.71 28.04 -12.29
CA ASP A 151 2.85 29.36 -11.68
C ASP A 151 1.79 29.65 -10.60
N ALA A 152 0.90 28.68 -10.33
CA ALA A 152 -0.16 28.84 -9.35
C ALA A 152 0.36 28.62 -7.92
N PRO A 153 -0.13 29.40 -6.93
CA PRO A 153 0.12 29.14 -5.52
C PRO A 153 -0.46 27.79 -5.08
N VAL A 154 0.26 27.05 -4.24
CA VAL A 154 -0.12 25.69 -3.81
C VAL A 154 -1.52 25.64 -3.21
N ARG A 155 -1.94 26.67 -2.49
CA ARG A 155 -3.29 26.77 -1.87
C ARG A 155 -4.45 26.75 -2.89
N THR A 156 -4.20 27.08 -4.15
CA THR A 156 -5.24 27.13 -5.20
C THR A 156 -5.34 25.80 -5.98
N LEU A 157 -4.44 24.89 -5.75
CA LEU A 157 -4.37 23.62 -6.47
C LEU A 157 -5.45 22.64 -5.98
N SER A 158 -6.05 21.92 -6.92
CA SER A 158 -6.85 20.74 -6.61
C SER A 158 -5.99 19.65 -5.94
N LEU A 159 -6.62 18.67 -5.31
CA LEU A 159 -5.88 17.56 -4.68
C LEU A 159 -4.99 16.84 -5.70
N GLY A 160 -5.50 16.55 -6.90
CA GLY A 160 -4.73 15.89 -7.95
C GLY A 160 -3.58 16.73 -8.51
N GLN A 161 -3.77 18.05 -8.67
CA GLN A 161 -2.70 18.97 -9.05
C GLN A 161 -1.62 19.02 -7.97
N ARG A 162 -2.02 19.11 -6.70
CA ARG A 162 -1.11 19.13 -5.57
C ARG A 162 -0.31 17.82 -5.48
N MET A 163 -0.95 16.67 -5.68
CA MET A 163 -0.26 15.37 -5.65
C MET A 163 0.78 15.24 -6.78
N ARG A 164 0.45 15.71 -7.99
CA ARG A 164 1.42 15.76 -9.10
C ARG A 164 2.59 16.69 -8.78
N ALA A 165 2.32 17.84 -8.18
CA ALA A 165 3.35 18.78 -7.76
C ALA A 165 4.22 18.22 -6.60
N ASP A 166 3.64 17.51 -5.62
CA ASP A 166 4.39 16.82 -4.56
C ASP A 166 5.30 15.72 -5.14
N LEU A 167 4.81 14.97 -6.13
CA LEU A 167 5.63 13.96 -6.82
C LEU A 167 6.80 14.61 -7.59
N ALA A 168 6.55 15.72 -8.31
CA ALA A 168 7.61 16.48 -8.95
C ALA A 168 8.67 16.96 -7.95
N ALA A 169 8.24 17.51 -6.82
CA ALA A 169 9.13 17.95 -5.75
C ALA A 169 10.00 16.80 -5.21
N ALA A 170 9.40 15.63 -4.99
CA ALA A 170 10.09 14.45 -4.50
C ALA A 170 11.09 13.87 -5.51
N MET A 171 10.87 14.08 -6.81
CA MET A 171 11.72 13.57 -7.89
C MET A 171 12.76 14.58 -8.43
N LEU A 172 12.65 15.84 -8.05
CA LEU A 172 13.45 16.93 -8.60
C LEU A 172 14.97 16.73 -8.45
N HIS A 173 15.39 16.18 -7.32
CA HIS A 173 16.80 15.93 -6.99
C HIS A 173 17.32 14.55 -7.40
N ASN A 174 16.57 13.82 -8.24
CA ASN A 174 16.91 12.48 -8.72
C ASN A 174 17.16 11.44 -7.62
N PRO A 175 16.20 11.16 -6.78
CA PRO A 175 16.38 10.21 -5.69
C PRO A 175 16.57 8.79 -6.22
N LYS A 176 17.40 7.99 -5.54
CA LYS A 176 17.52 6.56 -5.80
C LYS A 176 16.33 5.76 -5.27
N THR A 177 15.68 6.30 -4.23
CA THR A 177 14.54 5.65 -3.57
C THR A 177 13.38 6.63 -3.45
N LEU A 178 12.18 6.17 -3.79
CA LEU A 178 10.94 6.92 -3.67
C LEU A 178 9.99 6.21 -2.70
N PHE A 179 9.61 6.92 -1.65
CA PHE A 179 8.58 6.49 -0.71
C PHE A 179 7.27 7.20 -1.03
N LEU A 180 6.22 6.44 -1.30
CA LEU A 180 4.88 6.94 -1.56
C LEU A 180 3.92 6.41 -0.50
N ASP A 181 3.45 7.28 0.39
CA ASP A 181 2.51 6.93 1.45
C ASP A 181 1.09 7.38 1.06
N GLU A 182 0.30 6.46 0.50
CA GLU A 182 -1.07 6.66 0.00
C GLU A 182 -1.21 7.78 -1.06
N PRO A 183 -0.42 7.75 -2.16
CA PRO A 183 -0.37 8.86 -3.12
C PRO A 183 -1.66 9.07 -3.93
N THR A 184 -2.53 8.07 -3.99
CA THR A 184 -3.75 8.07 -4.82
C THR A 184 -5.02 8.30 -4.03
N ILE A 185 -4.91 8.48 -2.70
CA ILE A 185 -6.07 8.64 -1.83
C ILE A 185 -6.88 9.90 -2.17
N GLY A 186 -8.20 9.75 -2.33
CA GLY A 186 -9.12 10.85 -2.59
C GLY A 186 -9.03 11.44 -4.01
N LEU A 187 -8.27 10.83 -4.92
CA LEU A 187 -8.23 11.19 -6.33
C LEU A 187 -9.39 10.54 -7.10
N ASP A 188 -9.91 11.27 -8.09
CA ASP A 188 -10.82 10.68 -9.06
C ASP A 188 -10.10 9.66 -9.98
N VAL A 189 -10.86 8.79 -10.63
CA VAL A 189 -10.35 7.65 -11.40
C VAL A 189 -9.38 8.08 -12.51
N LEU A 190 -9.68 9.18 -13.21
CA LEU A 190 -8.85 9.63 -14.33
C LEU A 190 -7.52 10.24 -13.85
N VAL A 191 -7.57 11.05 -12.80
CA VAL A 191 -6.36 11.64 -12.20
C VAL A 191 -5.50 10.56 -11.55
N LYS A 192 -6.12 9.60 -10.87
CA LYS A 192 -5.43 8.43 -10.29
C LYS A 192 -4.66 7.65 -11.35
N ARG A 193 -5.33 7.30 -12.47
CA ARG A 193 -4.70 6.56 -13.57
C ARG A 193 -3.49 7.29 -14.14
N LYS A 194 -3.61 8.59 -14.44
CA LYS A 194 -2.50 9.41 -14.94
C LYS A 194 -1.33 9.48 -13.97
N LEU A 195 -1.62 9.59 -12.65
CA LEU A 195 -0.59 9.61 -11.63
C LEU A 195 0.16 8.27 -11.55
N VAL A 196 -0.55 7.15 -11.60
CA VAL A 196 0.04 5.81 -11.59
C VAL A 196 0.91 5.58 -12.83
N GLU A 197 0.44 5.99 -14.02
CA GLU A 197 1.20 5.95 -15.27
C GLU A 197 2.50 6.77 -15.15
N ALA A 198 2.42 7.99 -14.59
CA ALA A 198 3.59 8.84 -14.38
C ALA A 198 4.58 8.24 -13.38
N ILE A 199 4.11 7.67 -12.26
CA ILE A 199 4.96 6.97 -11.29
C ILE A 199 5.69 5.80 -11.95
N ASN A 200 4.99 5.01 -12.77
CA ASN A 200 5.58 3.87 -13.48
C ASN A 200 6.66 4.32 -14.48
N THR A 201 6.41 5.40 -15.23
CA THR A 201 7.40 5.99 -16.13
C THR A 201 8.63 6.46 -15.37
N LEU A 202 8.46 7.25 -14.29
CA LEU A 202 9.56 7.74 -13.45
C LEU A 202 10.38 6.59 -12.87
N LYS A 203 9.71 5.57 -12.33
CA LYS A 203 10.39 4.38 -11.79
C LYS A 203 11.26 3.69 -12.83
N THR A 204 10.73 3.53 -14.04
CA THR A 204 11.40 2.79 -15.13
C THR A 204 12.55 3.60 -15.73
N GLU A 205 12.33 4.87 -16.05
CA GLU A 205 13.32 5.72 -16.69
C GLU A 205 14.52 6.05 -15.78
N TYR A 206 14.26 6.23 -14.48
CA TYR A 206 15.31 6.59 -13.52
C TYR A 206 15.81 5.40 -12.68
N ASN A 207 15.30 4.18 -12.94
CA ASN A 207 15.62 2.97 -12.17
C ASN A 207 15.48 3.19 -10.65
N THR A 208 14.40 3.88 -10.25
CA THR A 208 14.16 4.28 -8.86
C THR A 208 13.57 3.12 -8.07
N THR A 209 14.15 2.81 -6.92
CA THR A 209 13.57 1.87 -5.94
C THR A 209 12.29 2.48 -5.38
N LEU A 210 11.19 1.72 -5.38
CA LEU A 210 9.88 2.21 -4.94
C LEU A 210 9.38 1.45 -3.72
N ILE A 211 8.95 2.17 -2.69
CA ILE A 211 8.09 1.64 -1.63
C ILE A 211 6.78 2.40 -1.65
N LEU A 212 5.69 1.67 -1.89
CA LEU A 212 4.35 2.19 -2.02
C LEU A 212 3.46 1.66 -0.91
N THR A 213 2.81 2.54 -0.15
CA THR A 213 1.65 2.16 0.66
C THR A 213 0.38 2.62 -0.03
N THR A 214 -0.61 1.76 -0.08
CA THR A 214 -1.93 2.07 -0.61
C THR A 214 -2.96 1.08 -0.07
N HIS A 215 -4.23 1.47 -0.10
CA HIS A 215 -5.36 0.58 0.10
C HIS A 215 -5.95 0.07 -1.22
N ALA A 216 -5.52 0.63 -2.35
CA ALA A 216 -5.98 0.23 -3.66
C ALA A 216 -5.06 -0.85 -4.24
N MET A 217 -5.52 -2.10 -4.24
CA MET A 217 -4.72 -3.23 -4.73
C MET A 217 -4.37 -3.11 -6.21
N SER A 218 -5.22 -2.46 -7.00
CA SER A 218 -4.92 -2.13 -8.40
C SER A 218 -3.63 -1.32 -8.59
N ASP A 219 -3.29 -0.43 -7.62
CA ASP A 219 -2.06 0.34 -7.69
C ASP A 219 -0.83 -0.53 -7.42
N ILE A 220 -0.98 -1.52 -6.51
CA ILE A 220 0.06 -2.51 -6.24
C ILE A 220 0.33 -3.36 -7.48
N GLU A 221 -0.71 -3.87 -8.14
CA GLU A 221 -0.57 -4.69 -9.35
C GLU A 221 0.12 -3.95 -10.50
N LEU A 222 -0.11 -2.65 -10.63
CA LEU A 222 0.47 -1.83 -11.69
C LEU A 222 1.90 -1.36 -11.40
N LEU A 223 2.23 -1.13 -10.13
CA LEU A 223 3.48 -0.45 -9.75
C LEU A 223 4.51 -1.38 -9.09
N CYS A 224 4.07 -2.47 -8.45
CA CYS A 224 4.93 -3.30 -7.62
C CYS A 224 5.09 -4.71 -8.19
N ASN A 225 6.21 -5.36 -7.88
CA ASN A 225 6.47 -6.76 -8.21
C ASN A 225 6.61 -7.65 -6.95
N ARG A 226 6.65 -7.04 -5.77
CA ARG A 226 6.71 -7.70 -4.47
C ARG A 226 5.77 -7.01 -3.50
N VAL A 227 5.22 -7.78 -2.58
CA VAL A 227 4.30 -7.30 -1.54
C VAL A 227 4.77 -7.73 -0.17
N ILE A 228 4.75 -6.79 0.78
CA ILE A 228 4.93 -7.04 2.20
C ILE A 228 3.62 -6.69 2.90
N VAL A 229 2.99 -7.69 3.52
CA VAL A 229 1.73 -7.54 4.26
C VAL A 229 2.00 -7.41 5.74
N LEU A 230 1.46 -6.34 6.34
CA LEU A 230 1.59 -6.06 7.77
C LEU A 230 0.28 -6.20 8.51
N ASP A 231 0.35 -6.72 9.73
CA ASP A 231 -0.70 -6.57 10.73
C ASP A 231 -0.10 -6.34 12.12
N ALA A 232 -0.77 -5.51 12.91
CA ALA A 232 -0.39 -5.20 14.31
C ALA A 232 1.12 -4.93 14.51
N GLY A 233 1.79 -4.31 13.53
CA GLY A 233 3.21 -3.97 13.56
C GLY A 233 4.17 -5.10 13.17
N LYS A 234 3.68 -6.24 12.70
CA LYS A 234 4.47 -7.40 12.28
C LYS A 234 4.26 -7.69 10.79
N ILE A 235 5.24 -8.34 10.17
CA ILE A 235 5.11 -8.85 8.81
C ILE A 235 4.38 -10.19 8.87
N LEU A 236 3.26 -10.31 8.14
CA LEU A 236 2.53 -11.55 7.95
C LEU A 236 3.00 -12.29 6.69
N PHE A 237 3.35 -11.55 5.65
CA PHE A 237 3.78 -12.08 4.38
C PHE A 237 4.81 -11.16 3.73
N ASP A 238 5.78 -11.75 3.04
CA ASP A 238 6.78 -11.07 2.22
C ASP A 238 7.13 -11.95 1.02
N GLY A 239 6.74 -11.57 -0.18
CA GLY A 239 6.95 -12.37 -1.37
C GLY A 239 6.59 -11.66 -2.67
N SER A 240 6.85 -12.29 -3.81
CA SER A 240 6.49 -11.73 -5.11
C SER A 240 4.96 -11.71 -5.30
N LEU A 241 4.49 -10.78 -6.14
CA LEU A 241 3.08 -10.74 -6.56
C LEU A 241 2.65 -12.03 -7.27
N ALA A 242 3.57 -12.68 -7.99
CA ALA A 242 3.33 -13.97 -8.61
C ALA A 242 3.10 -15.06 -7.56
N ASP A 243 3.96 -15.13 -6.51
CA ASP A 243 3.81 -16.09 -5.43
C ASP A 243 2.49 -15.90 -4.70
N VAL A 244 2.09 -14.63 -4.45
CA VAL A 244 0.80 -14.30 -3.86
C VAL A 244 -0.36 -14.88 -4.69
N LYS A 245 -0.33 -14.71 -6.00
CA LYS A 245 -1.35 -15.28 -6.92
C LYS A 245 -1.32 -16.82 -6.90
N HIS A 246 -0.14 -17.42 -6.88
CA HIS A 246 0.01 -18.89 -6.86
C HIS A 246 -0.37 -19.54 -5.51
N MET A 247 -0.12 -18.89 -4.36
CA MET A 247 -0.45 -19.44 -3.04
C MET A 247 -1.95 -19.79 -2.88
N PHE A 248 -2.82 -19.17 -3.65
CA PHE A 248 -4.27 -19.35 -3.56
C PHE A 248 -4.87 -20.11 -4.75
N GLY A 249 -4.02 -20.71 -5.60
CA GLY A 249 -4.43 -21.38 -6.82
C GLY A 249 -4.85 -20.40 -7.92
N ASP A 250 -4.93 -20.88 -9.15
CA ASP A 250 -5.46 -20.10 -10.29
C ASP A 250 -7.00 -20.03 -10.16
N LYS A 251 -7.46 -19.27 -9.13
CA LYS A 251 -8.90 -19.09 -8.91
C LYS A 251 -9.45 -18.02 -9.83
N ARG A 252 -10.63 -18.28 -10.37
CA ARG A 252 -11.35 -17.35 -11.23
C ARG A 252 -12.77 -17.14 -10.72
N ASP A 253 -13.19 -15.89 -10.70
CA ASP A 253 -14.56 -15.52 -10.43
C ASP A 253 -15.32 -15.40 -11.75
N ILE A 254 -16.29 -16.28 -11.95
CA ILE A 254 -17.15 -16.30 -13.13
C ILE A 254 -18.53 -15.80 -12.69
N THR A 255 -18.84 -14.56 -13.02
CA THR A 255 -20.16 -13.96 -12.75
C THR A 255 -21.02 -14.12 -13.98
N VAL A 256 -22.18 -14.75 -13.81
CA VAL A 256 -23.17 -14.92 -14.87
C VAL A 256 -24.47 -14.20 -14.51
N GLN A 257 -25.07 -13.55 -15.50
CA GLN A 257 -26.41 -12.99 -15.40
C GLN A 257 -27.34 -13.84 -16.22
N THR A 258 -28.47 -14.27 -15.64
CA THR A 258 -29.39 -15.24 -16.23
C THR A 258 -30.83 -14.78 -16.13
N ARG A 259 -31.71 -15.34 -16.97
CA ARG A 259 -33.16 -15.05 -16.91
C ARG A 259 -33.93 -15.83 -15.84
N ALA A 260 -33.33 -16.87 -15.31
CA ALA A 260 -33.89 -17.68 -14.25
C ALA A 260 -32.78 -18.06 -13.26
N ALA A 261 -33.14 -18.27 -12.01
CA ALA A 261 -32.19 -18.67 -10.98
C ALA A 261 -31.48 -19.98 -11.36
N ILE A 262 -30.17 -20.03 -11.07
CA ILE A 262 -29.35 -21.20 -11.34
C ILE A 262 -29.52 -22.22 -10.21
N ASP A 263 -29.59 -23.50 -10.56
CA ASP A 263 -29.50 -24.60 -9.59
C ASP A 263 -28.06 -24.73 -9.09
N CYS A 264 -27.74 -23.99 -8.01
CA CYS A 264 -26.43 -23.98 -7.39
C CYS A 264 -26.05 -25.35 -6.80
N ASP A 265 -27.02 -26.13 -6.33
CA ASP A 265 -26.77 -27.46 -5.77
C ASP A 265 -26.40 -28.46 -6.88
N GLY A 266 -27.01 -28.34 -8.05
CA GLY A 266 -26.62 -29.09 -9.24
C GLY A 266 -25.21 -28.79 -9.71
N VAL A 267 -24.78 -27.52 -9.67
CA VAL A 267 -23.39 -27.10 -9.96
C VAL A 267 -22.42 -27.72 -8.96
N LYS A 268 -22.70 -27.63 -7.66
CA LYS A 268 -21.86 -28.22 -6.60
C LYS A 268 -21.75 -29.73 -6.71
N THR A 269 -22.88 -30.40 -7.05
CA THR A 269 -22.91 -31.86 -7.20
C THR A 269 -22.03 -32.30 -8.37
N LYS A 270 -22.01 -31.54 -9.45
CA LYS A 270 -21.26 -31.88 -10.67
C LYS A 270 -19.79 -31.59 -10.58
N PHE A 271 -19.41 -30.43 -10.02
CA PHE A 271 -18.04 -29.95 -10.04
C PHE A 271 -17.33 -30.04 -8.69
N GLY A 272 -18.06 -30.38 -7.62
CA GLY A 272 -17.50 -30.61 -6.28
C GLY A 272 -16.63 -29.44 -5.77
N ASP A 273 -15.48 -29.78 -5.22
CA ASP A 273 -14.54 -28.84 -4.63
C ASP A 273 -13.84 -27.92 -5.65
N ALA A 274 -13.99 -28.21 -6.97
CA ALA A 274 -13.46 -27.31 -7.99
C ALA A 274 -14.23 -25.96 -8.05
N VAL A 275 -15.43 -25.90 -7.45
CA VAL A 275 -16.19 -24.67 -7.23
C VAL A 275 -16.14 -24.34 -5.74
N SER A 276 -15.20 -23.48 -5.35
CA SER A 276 -14.91 -23.18 -3.94
C SER A 276 -15.94 -22.26 -3.29
N ARG A 277 -16.61 -21.40 -4.07
CA ARG A 277 -17.63 -20.44 -3.59
C ARG A 277 -18.71 -20.20 -4.64
N ILE A 278 -19.93 -20.02 -4.18
CA ILE A 278 -21.07 -19.56 -4.99
C ILE A 278 -21.70 -18.40 -4.23
N ALA A 279 -21.75 -17.23 -4.86
CA ALA A 279 -22.44 -16.05 -4.33
C ALA A 279 -23.61 -15.71 -5.25
N VAL A 280 -24.81 -15.59 -4.67
CA VAL A 280 -26.05 -15.34 -5.39
C VAL A 280 -26.54 -13.94 -5.05
N GLU A 281 -26.81 -13.13 -6.07
CA GLU A 281 -27.32 -11.76 -5.99
C GLU A 281 -28.59 -11.63 -6.87
N ASP A 282 -29.31 -10.52 -6.74
CA ASP A 282 -30.48 -10.17 -7.56
C ASP A 282 -31.52 -11.31 -7.67
N ASP A 283 -31.97 -11.84 -6.52
CA ASP A 283 -32.95 -12.94 -6.41
C ASP A 283 -32.59 -14.19 -7.25
N GLY A 284 -31.29 -14.43 -7.43
CA GLY A 284 -30.76 -15.58 -8.16
C GLY A 284 -30.51 -15.34 -9.64
N LEU A 285 -30.71 -14.13 -10.13
CA LEU A 285 -30.48 -13.79 -11.53
C LEU A 285 -29.01 -13.45 -11.83
N LYS A 286 -28.24 -13.09 -10.81
CA LYS A 286 -26.79 -12.86 -10.90
C LYS A 286 -26.07 -13.78 -9.93
N THR A 287 -25.20 -14.64 -10.45
CA THR A 287 -24.49 -15.64 -9.66
C THR A 287 -23.00 -15.58 -9.99
N THR A 288 -22.16 -15.52 -8.96
CA THR A 288 -20.71 -15.59 -9.09
C THR A 288 -20.19 -16.93 -8.57
N PHE A 289 -19.47 -17.64 -9.43
CA PHE A 289 -18.80 -18.89 -9.11
C PHE A 289 -17.31 -18.65 -9.00
N THR A 290 -16.71 -18.94 -7.85
CA THR A 290 -15.25 -18.97 -7.69
C THR A 290 -14.77 -20.39 -7.98
N ILE A 291 -14.04 -20.58 -9.08
CA ILE A 291 -13.53 -21.87 -9.51
C ILE A 291 -12.00 -21.96 -9.33
N ASP A 292 -11.52 -23.18 -9.15
CA ASP A 292 -10.10 -23.53 -9.26
C ASP A 292 -9.81 -23.87 -10.74
N ALA A 293 -9.15 -22.96 -11.45
CA ALA A 293 -8.91 -23.10 -12.89
C ALA A 293 -7.92 -24.20 -13.26
N GLU A 294 -7.13 -24.73 -12.29
CA GLU A 294 -6.33 -25.93 -12.47
C GLU A 294 -7.18 -27.21 -12.51
N ARG A 295 -8.30 -27.21 -11.79
CA ARG A 295 -9.22 -28.37 -11.66
C ARG A 295 -10.44 -28.31 -12.56
N LEU A 296 -10.90 -27.09 -12.87
CA LEU A 296 -12.10 -26.85 -13.67
C LEU A 296 -11.86 -25.76 -14.70
N HIS A 297 -11.85 -26.13 -15.98
CA HIS A 297 -11.75 -25.14 -17.04
C HIS A 297 -13.01 -24.27 -17.10
N THR A 298 -12.81 -22.96 -17.23
CA THR A 298 -13.89 -21.96 -17.36
C THR A 298 -14.93 -22.36 -18.39
N GLY A 299 -14.47 -22.90 -19.55
CA GLY A 299 -15.37 -23.35 -20.62
C GLY A 299 -16.27 -24.52 -20.24
N GLU A 300 -15.84 -25.41 -19.34
CA GLU A 300 -16.66 -26.55 -18.88
C GLU A 300 -17.81 -26.06 -18.00
N LEU A 301 -17.52 -25.13 -17.07
CA LEU A 301 -18.56 -24.52 -16.25
C LEU A 301 -19.59 -23.76 -17.12
N LEU A 302 -19.08 -22.90 -18.04
CA LEU A 302 -19.95 -22.13 -18.92
C LEU A 302 -20.80 -23.00 -19.81
N ASN A 303 -20.26 -24.07 -20.40
CA ASN A 303 -21.04 -25.03 -21.20
C ASN A 303 -22.14 -25.68 -20.38
N TYR A 304 -21.89 -26.03 -19.14
CA TYR A 304 -22.91 -26.55 -18.25
C TYR A 304 -24.01 -25.52 -17.97
N LEU A 305 -23.64 -24.29 -17.65
CA LEU A 305 -24.59 -23.21 -17.37
C LEU A 305 -25.43 -22.86 -18.59
N PHE A 306 -24.86 -22.81 -19.80
CA PHE A 306 -25.59 -22.61 -21.07
C PHE A 306 -26.57 -23.73 -21.38
N ALA A 307 -26.29 -24.95 -20.92
CA ALA A 307 -27.22 -26.08 -21.09
C ALA A 307 -28.37 -26.03 -20.07
N CYS A 308 -28.17 -25.43 -18.90
CA CYS A 308 -29.16 -25.39 -17.82
C CYS A 308 -30.10 -24.18 -17.87
N THR A 309 -29.60 -23.02 -18.35
CA THR A 309 -30.36 -21.76 -18.34
C THR A 309 -29.92 -20.83 -19.46
N THR A 310 -30.74 -19.79 -19.71
CA THR A 310 -30.37 -18.73 -20.65
C THR A 310 -29.47 -17.73 -19.95
N VAL A 311 -28.21 -17.70 -20.34
CA VAL A 311 -27.23 -16.73 -19.87
C VAL A 311 -27.30 -15.47 -20.72
N GLU A 312 -27.45 -14.30 -20.10
CA GLU A 312 -27.52 -12.99 -20.77
C GLU A 312 -26.18 -12.32 -20.83
N ASP A 313 -25.37 -12.43 -19.75
CA ASP A 313 -24.05 -11.84 -19.69
C ASP A 313 -23.10 -12.72 -18.87
N VAL A 314 -21.80 -12.64 -19.19
CA VAL A 314 -20.72 -13.36 -18.50
C VAL A 314 -19.55 -12.41 -18.27
N ASN A 315 -19.15 -12.30 -17.04
CA ASN A 315 -17.89 -11.63 -16.66
C ASN A 315 -16.94 -12.64 -16.03
N ILE A 316 -15.70 -12.69 -16.50
CA ILE A 316 -14.66 -13.58 -15.98
C ILE A 316 -13.56 -12.69 -15.41
N ALA A 317 -13.32 -12.80 -14.12
CA ALA A 317 -12.27 -12.07 -13.42
C ALA A 317 -11.31 -13.06 -12.74
N GLU A 318 -10.02 -12.79 -12.80
CA GLU A 318 -9.05 -13.47 -11.95
C GLU A 318 -9.25 -13.02 -10.50
N THR A 319 -8.98 -13.91 -9.54
CA THR A 319 -9.02 -13.56 -8.13
C THR A 319 -8.01 -12.43 -7.87
N GLY A 320 -8.53 -11.27 -7.50
CA GLY A 320 -7.71 -10.10 -7.23
C GLY A 320 -6.83 -10.28 -5.99
N ILE A 321 -5.73 -9.55 -5.93
CA ILE A 321 -4.83 -9.52 -4.74
C ILE A 321 -5.60 -9.17 -3.46
N GLU A 322 -6.71 -8.44 -3.54
CA GLU A 322 -7.55 -8.10 -2.40
C GLU A 322 -8.04 -9.34 -1.63
N GLN A 323 -8.55 -10.33 -2.34
CA GLN A 323 -9.06 -11.57 -1.73
C GLN A 323 -7.92 -12.41 -1.12
N VAL A 324 -6.74 -12.34 -1.72
CA VAL A 324 -5.53 -13.01 -1.21
C VAL A 324 -5.10 -12.37 0.10
N VAL A 325 -5.03 -11.05 0.13
CA VAL A 325 -4.66 -10.29 1.33
C VAL A 325 -5.68 -10.48 2.44
N GLU A 326 -6.99 -10.48 2.14
CA GLU A 326 -8.06 -10.79 3.11
C GLU A 326 -7.85 -12.17 3.75
N LYS A 327 -7.44 -13.17 2.96
CA LYS A 327 -7.20 -14.51 3.47
C LYS A 327 -5.94 -14.58 4.33
N ILE A 328 -4.84 -13.91 3.95
CA ILE A 328 -3.64 -13.78 4.80
C ILE A 328 -4.02 -13.23 6.18
N TYR A 329 -4.93 -12.25 6.23
CA TYR A 329 -5.45 -11.73 7.49
C TYR A 329 -6.34 -12.70 8.26
N ALA A 330 -7.17 -13.51 7.57
CA ALA A 330 -8.00 -14.50 8.20
C ALA A 330 -7.16 -15.62 8.85
N ASP A 331 -6.23 -16.18 8.08
CA ASP A 331 -5.35 -17.26 8.53
C ASP A 331 -4.47 -16.82 9.73
N SER A 332 -4.06 -15.53 9.78
CA SER A 332 -3.29 -14.98 10.90
C SER A 332 -4.11 -14.87 12.20
N LYS A 333 -5.43 -14.67 12.10
CA LYS A 333 -6.32 -14.58 13.27
C LYS A 333 -6.66 -15.95 13.82
N ASP A 334 -6.84 -16.95 12.99
CA ASP A 334 -7.16 -18.33 13.39
C ASP A 334 -5.95 -18.97 14.09
N GLY A 335 -4.72 -18.70 13.64
CA GLY A 335 -3.51 -19.17 14.33
C GLY A 335 -3.26 -18.48 15.68
N ALA A 336 -3.80 -17.29 15.92
CA ALA A 336 -3.64 -16.58 17.19
C ALA A 336 -4.65 -17.03 18.27
N THR A 337 -5.71 -17.76 17.91
CA THR A 337 -6.70 -18.29 18.86
C THR A 337 -6.28 -19.63 19.44
N ASP A 338 -5.44 -20.40 18.75
CA ASP A 338 -5.01 -21.73 19.19
C ASP A 338 -3.90 -21.68 20.28
N ASP A 339 -3.11 -20.61 20.31
CA ASP A 339 -2.04 -20.42 21.33
C ASP A 339 -2.55 -19.88 22.69
N GLY A 340 -3.84 -19.58 22.81
CA GLY A 340 -4.45 -18.95 24.00
C GLY A 340 -5.06 -19.91 25.05
N GLU A 341 -5.28 -21.18 24.72
CA GLU A 341 -6.02 -22.10 25.59
C GLU A 341 -5.16 -23.10 26.45
N GLU A 342 -3.83 -23.12 26.25
CA GLU A 342 -2.99 -24.11 26.99
C GLU A 342 -2.39 -23.65 28.32
N ASN A 343 -2.69 -22.46 28.87
CA ASN A 343 -2.13 -22.02 30.17
C ASN A 343 -3.19 -21.58 31.18
N GLY A 344 -4.14 -22.45 31.50
CA GLY A 344 -5.18 -22.22 32.54
C GLY A 344 -5.55 -23.43 33.32
N GLY A 345 -4.62 -24.32 33.65
CA GLY A 345 -4.94 -25.51 34.46
C GLY A 345 -3.81 -25.94 35.37
N GLY A 346 -3.87 -25.55 36.65
CA GLY A 346 -3.11 -26.24 37.66
C GLY A 346 -2.38 -25.39 38.68
N ALA A 347 -3.06 -25.05 39.76
CA ALA A 347 -2.50 -25.19 41.11
C ALA A 347 -3.61 -24.98 42.15
N ALA A 348 -3.89 -26.03 42.87
CA ALA A 348 -4.68 -26.07 44.07
C ALA A 348 -4.00 -25.32 45.21
#